data_64191b255596af476ab41237937cb553
#
_entry.id   64191b255596af476ab41237937cb553
#
_cell.length_a   1.000
_cell.length_b   1.000
_cell.length_c   1.000
_cell.angle_alpha   90.00
_cell.angle_beta   90.00
_cell.angle_gamma   90.00
#
_symmetry.space_group_name_H-M   'P 1'
#
loop_
_entity.id
_entity.type
_entity.pdbx_description
1 polymer ?
#
loop_
_entity_poly.entity_id
_entity_poly.type
_entity_poly.pdbx_seq_one_letter_code
_entity_poly.pdbx_strand_id
1 'polypeptide(L)'
;DLIYYPDSIENLYKIKENNPGTIVSNNIRHIAKGVEGYKPYKNWDYAKNDITDNSKEYLALGYSGVLYPQGLVDIHSQMFDAQKIKDLCLGADDLWLHAHEVIQGLKISSGKFRIPAVEIPGSQIISLKSSNCDNSRNDILWQNLVKHYNIDQLCI
;
A
#
# COMPACT_ATOMS: atom_id res chain seq x y z
N ASP A 1 10.05 11.06 9.92
CA ASP A 1 10.84 11.28 8.71
C ASP A 1 11.84 10.16 8.49
N LEU A 2 12.18 9.89 7.22
CA LEU A 2 13.00 8.76 6.80
C LEU A 2 14.15 9.21 5.91
N ILE A 3 15.25 8.49 5.99
CA ILE A 3 16.38 8.61 5.07
C ILE A 3 16.23 7.50 4.02
N TYR A 4 16.28 7.89 2.74
CA TYR A 4 16.23 6.96 1.62
C TYR A 4 17.64 6.63 1.13
N TYR A 5 17.83 5.38 0.72
CA TYR A 5 19.06 4.98 0.05
C TYR A 5 19.17 5.66 -1.32
N PRO A 6 20.39 6.00 -1.77
CA PRO A 6 20.59 6.69 -3.05
C PRO A 6 20.02 5.96 -4.27
N ASP A 7 19.97 4.63 -4.22
CA ASP A 7 19.49 3.76 -5.30
C ASP A 7 18.00 3.39 -5.20
N SER A 8 17.26 3.98 -4.24
CA SER A 8 15.85 3.64 -4.02
C SER A 8 14.98 3.85 -5.26
N ILE A 9 15.19 4.94 -5.99
CA ILE A 9 14.44 5.24 -7.22
C ILE A 9 14.90 4.33 -8.35
N GLU A 10 16.20 4.12 -8.52
CA GLU A 10 16.77 3.21 -9.53
C GLU A 10 16.22 1.80 -9.36
N ASN A 11 16.10 1.35 -8.12
CA ASN A 11 15.54 0.04 -7.82
C ASN A 11 14.07 -0.10 -8.26
N LEU A 12 13.24 0.93 -8.03
CA LEU A 12 11.86 0.96 -8.54
C LEU A 12 11.81 0.84 -10.07
N TYR A 13 12.69 1.55 -10.77
CA TYR A 13 12.77 1.46 -12.23
C TYR A 13 13.21 0.07 -12.71
N LYS A 14 14.19 -0.56 -12.09
CA LYS A 14 14.62 -1.93 -12.41
C LYS A 14 13.49 -2.94 -12.23
N ILE A 15 12.71 -2.81 -11.15
CA ILE A 15 11.56 -3.67 -10.92
C ILE A 15 10.50 -3.43 -12.01
N LYS A 16 10.19 -2.17 -12.34
CA LYS A 16 9.22 -1.79 -13.38
C LYS A 16 9.61 -2.33 -14.76
N GLU A 17 10.89 -2.28 -15.12
CA GLU A 17 11.37 -2.81 -16.42
C GLU A 17 11.13 -4.32 -16.54
N ASN A 18 11.30 -5.06 -15.45
CA ASN A 18 11.07 -6.51 -15.41
C ASN A 18 9.57 -6.87 -15.27
N ASN A 19 8.72 -5.93 -14.86
CA ASN A 19 7.31 -6.16 -14.58
C ASN A 19 6.44 -5.05 -15.21
N PRO A 20 6.37 -4.97 -16.54
CA PRO A 20 5.61 -3.92 -17.21
C PRO A 20 4.11 -4.03 -16.88
N GLY A 21 3.46 -2.89 -16.73
CA GLY A 21 2.01 -2.83 -16.45
C GLY A 21 1.63 -3.14 -15.00
N THR A 22 2.58 -3.05 -14.06
CA THR A 22 2.31 -3.20 -12.64
C THR A 22 2.64 -1.93 -11.85
N ILE A 23 1.98 -1.74 -10.71
CA ILE A 23 2.43 -0.80 -9.68
C ILE A 23 3.69 -1.42 -9.05
N VAL A 24 4.69 -0.60 -8.79
CA VAL A 24 5.94 -1.09 -8.23
C VAL A 24 6.19 -0.46 -6.86
N SER A 25 6.54 -1.26 -5.88
CA SER A 25 6.92 -0.78 -4.56
C SER A 25 8.21 -1.43 -4.06
N ASN A 26 9.03 -0.66 -3.36
CA ASN A 26 10.22 -1.21 -2.70
C ASN A 26 9.87 -2.13 -1.53
N ASN A 27 8.75 -1.90 -0.86
CA ASN A 27 8.25 -2.76 0.20
C ASN A 27 6.74 -2.96 0.07
N ILE A 28 6.31 -4.20 0.24
CA ILE A 28 4.90 -4.57 0.25
C ILE A 28 4.57 -5.44 1.46
N ARG A 29 3.31 -5.42 1.89
CA ARG A 29 2.79 -6.36 2.88
C ARG A 29 1.83 -7.34 2.23
N HIS A 30 1.86 -8.59 2.68
CA HIS A 30 0.84 -9.58 2.38
C HIS A 30 -0.38 -9.34 3.28
N ILE A 31 -1.54 -9.13 2.68
CA ILE A 31 -2.80 -8.87 3.38
C ILE A 31 -3.31 -10.17 3.98
N ALA A 32 -3.26 -10.28 5.28
CA ALA A 32 -3.63 -11.51 5.97
C ALA A 32 -5.15 -11.58 6.21
N LYS A 33 -5.75 -12.70 5.78
CA LYS A 33 -7.14 -13.06 6.07
C LYS A 33 -7.23 -14.26 7.01
N GLY A 34 -8.29 -14.33 7.77
CA GLY A 34 -8.67 -15.45 8.63
C GLY A 34 -10.10 -15.89 8.32
N VAL A 35 -10.63 -16.78 9.15
CA VAL A 35 -12.00 -17.30 8.99
C VAL A 35 -13.05 -16.19 9.13
N GLU A 36 -12.79 -15.19 9.98
CA GLU A 36 -13.72 -14.09 10.28
C GLU A 36 -13.48 -12.83 9.43
N GLY A 37 -12.59 -12.87 8.40
CA GLY A 37 -12.24 -11.74 7.56
C GLY A 37 -10.79 -11.31 7.69
N TYR A 38 -10.49 -10.03 7.51
CA TYR A 38 -9.12 -9.50 7.58
C TYR A 38 -8.56 -9.58 8.99
N LYS A 39 -7.33 -10.08 9.11
CA LYS A 39 -6.57 -9.97 10.37
C LYS A 39 -6.20 -8.52 10.64
N PRO A 40 -5.91 -8.17 11.92
CA PRO A 40 -5.41 -6.83 12.25
C PRO A 40 -4.21 -6.43 11.37
N TYR A 41 -4.17 -5.17 10.94
CA TYR A 41 -3.13 -4.61 10.07
C TYR A 41 -1.69 -4.90 10.55
N LYS A 42 -1.47 -4.87 11.85
CA LYS A 42 -0.17 -5.20 12.47
C LYS A 42 0.28 -6.64 12.19
N ASN A 43 -0.65 -7.53 11.85
CA ASN A 43 -0.40 -8.95 11.55
C ASN A 43 -0.23 -9.20 10.03
N TRP A 44 -0.23 -8.14 9.22
CA TRP A 44 0.10 -8.25 7.81
C TRP A 44 1.61 -8.25 7.66
N ASP A 45 2.16 -9.37 7.27
CA ASP A 45 3.61 -9.56 7.16
C ASP A 45 4.20 -8.86 5.94
N TYR A 46 5.44 -8.43 6.05
CA TYR A 46 6.18 -8.00 4.87
C TYR A 46 6.41 -9.19 3.93
N ALA A 47 6.20 -8.96 2.64
CA ALA A 47 6.56 -9.95 1.63
C ALA A 47 8.07 -10.15 1.61
N LYS A 48 8.50 -11.42 1.51
CA LYS A 48 9.91 -11.82 1.63
C LYS A 48 10.61 -12.04 0.29
N ASN A 49 9.83 -12.21 -0.78
CA ASN A 49 10.31 -12.58 -2.11
C ASN A 49 9.85 -11.58 -3.15
N ASP A 50 10.39 -11.71 -4.37
CA ASP A 50 9.86 -11.03 -5.53
C ASP A 50 8.39 -11.39 -5.71
N ILE A 51 7.56 -10.37 -5.80
CA ILE A 51 6.12 -10.50 -5.98
C ILE A 51 5.75 -9.81 -7.29
N THR A 52 4.93 -10.48 -8.08
CA THR A 52 4.16 -9.90 -9.18
C THR A 52 2.80 -10.57 -9.15
N ASP A 53 1.83 -9.92 -8.53
CA ASP A 53 0.53 -10.50 -8.26
C ASP A 53 -0.57 -9.43 -8.20
N ASN A 54 -1.79 -9.88 -7.97
CA ASN A 54 -2.95 -9.02 -7.80
C ASN A 54 -2.80 -8.15 -6.54
N SER A 55 -3.11 -6.86 -6.64
CA SER A 55 -3.09 -5.94 -5.51
C SER A 55 -4.03 -6.36 -4.37
N LYS A 56 -5.07 -7.17 -4.64
CA LYS A 56 -5.98 -7.69 -3.59
C LYS A 56 -5.26 -8.46 -2.47
N GLU A 57 -4.13 -9.06 -2.77
CA GLU A 57 -3.33 -9.84 -1.82
C GLU A 57 -2.18 -9.05 -1.18
N TYR A 58 -1.83 -7.89 -1.75
CA TYR A 58 -0.61 -7.17 -1.39
C TYR A 58 -0.80 -5.67 -1.34
N LEU A 59 -0.39 -5.05 -0.24
CA LEU A 59 -0.40 -3.61 -0.01
C LEU A 59 0.97 -3.01 -0.29
N ALA A 60 1.04 -2.05 -1.22
CA ALA A 60 2.22 -1.19 -1.41
C ALA A 60 2.41 -0.25 -0.22
N LEU A 61 3.66 -0.04 0.20
CA LEU A 61 3.98 0.83 1.33
C LEU A 61 4.62 2.12 0.85
N GLY A 62 3.87 3.23 0.92
CA GLY A 62 4.27 4.54 0.41
C GLY A 62 5.57 5.06 1.00
N TYR A 63 5.83 4.80 2.27
CA TYR A 63 7.05 5.24 2.94
C TYR A 63 8.35 4.73 2.29
N SER A 64 8.30 3.63 1.56
CA SER A 64 9.48 3.04 0.89
C SER A 64 9.61 3.43 -0.58
N GLY A 65 8.66 4.18 -1.08
CA GLY A 65 8.53 4.52 -2.50
C GLY A 65 7.63 3.57 -3.28
N VAL A 66 6.67 4.17 -3.97
CA VAL A 66 5.76 3.47 -4.89
C VAL A 66 5.81 4.17 -6.24
N LEU A 67 5.99 3.42 -7.31
CA LEU A 67 5.96 3.90 -8.68
C LEU A 67 4.67 3.46 -9.36
N TYR A 68 3.87 4.44 -9.77
CA TYR A 68 2.70 4.25 -10.63
C TYR A 68 3.09 4.57 -12.08
N PRO A 69 3.20 3.56 -12.95
CA PRO A 69 3.53 3.81 -14.35
C PRO A 69 2.47 4.69 -15.02
N GLN A 70 2.91 5.57 -15.91
CA GLN A 70 2.03 6.47 -16.65
C GLN A 70 0.95 5.65 -17.41
N GLY A 71 -0.30 6.09 -17.30
CA GLY A 71 -1.44 5.47 -17.97
C GLY A 71 -1.97 4.19 -17.30
N LEU A 72 -1.34 3.71 -16.22
CA LEU A 72 -1.82 2.53 -15.49
C LEU A 72 -3.02 2.86 -14.60
N VAL A 73 -2.99 4.01 -13.94
CA VAL A 73 -4.05 4.46 -13.03
C VAL A 73 -4.99 5.39 -13.78
N ASP A 74 -6.29 5.15 -13.66
CA ASP A 74 -7.29 6.08 -14.15
C ASP A 74 -7.33 7.34 -13.29
N ILE A 75 -6.80 8.44 -13.83
CA ILE A 75 -6.73 9.74 -13.16
C ILE A 75 -8.11 10.40 -12.97
N HIS A 76 -9.14 9.93 -13.68
CA HIS A 76 -10.52 10.38 -13.53
C HIS A 76 -11.32 9.55 -12.53
N SER A 77 -10.69 8.51 -11.97
CA SER A 77 -11.29 7.69 -10.93
C SER A 77 -11.48 8.46 -9.61
N GLN A 78 -12.29 7.91 -8.74
CA GLN A 78 -12.52 8.46 -7.39
C GLN A 78 -11.27 8.45 -6.50
N MET A 79 -10.15 7.87 -6.97
CA MET A 79 -8.87 7.83 -6.27
C MET A 79 -8.36 9.22 -5.85
N PHE A 80 -8.73 10.25 -6.59
CA PHE A 80 -8.31 11.65 -6.33
C PHE A 80 -9.43 12.52 -5.74
N ASP A 81 -10.54 11.92 -5.28
CA ASP A 81 -11.64 12.63 -4.63
C ASP A 81 -11.26 13.02 -3.19
N ALA A 82 -10.87 14.27 -3.01
CA ALA A 82 -10.42 14.79 -1.72
C ALA A 82 -11.50 14.70 -0.62
N GLN A 83 -12.79 14.82 -0.97
CA GLN A 83 -13.86 14.69 0.02
C GLN A 83 -14.01 13.25 0.50
N LYS A 84 -13.95 12.29 -0.41
CA LYS A 84 -14.00 10.86 -0.04
C LYS A 84 -12.79 10.42 0.75
N ILE A 85 -11.59 10.89 0.40
CA ILE A 85 -10.37 10.65 1.19
C ILE A 85 -10.59 11.12 2.64
N LYS A 86 -11.09 12.34 2.80
CA LYS A 86 -11.36 12.93 4.12
C LYS A 86 -12.39 12.12 4.91
N ASP A 87 -13.45 11.68 4.28
CA ASP A 87 -14.58 11.04 4.95
C ASP A 87 -14.30 9.54 5.28
N LEU A 88 -13.53 8.85 4.43
CA LEU A 88 -13.35 7.40 4.52
C LEU A 88 -11.98 6.96 5.04
N CYS A 89 -10.91 7.69 4.73
CA CYS A 89 -9.55 7.18 4.95
C CYS A 89 -8.50 8.26 5.27
N LEU A 90 -8.90 9.37 5.90
CA LEU A 90 -7.96 10.44 6.22
C LEU A 90 -6.79 9.93 7.08
N GLY A 91 -5.56 10.15 6.61
CA GLY A 91 -4.32 9.83 7.33
C GLY A 91 -3.83 8.39 7.16
N ALA A 92 -4.40 7.62 6.22
CA ALA A 92 -3.91 6.30 5.82
C ALA A 92 -3.92 6.18 4.29
N ASP A 93 -3.10 6.98 3.65
CA ASP A 93 -2.97 7.10 2.19
C ASP A 93 -2.65 5.75 1.51
N ASP A 94 -1.80 4.93 2.11
CA ASP A 94 -1.51 3.58 1.61
C ASP A 94 -2.78 2.73 1.46
N LEU A 95 -3.66 2.75 2.47
CA LEU A 95 -4.91 1.98 2.43
C LEU A 95 -5.91 2.55 1.43
N TRP A 96 -5.97 3.89 1.33
CA TRP A 96 -6.82 4.55 0.34
C TRP A 96 -6.41 4.20 -1.08
N LEU A 97 -5.13 4.36 -1.40
CA LEU A 97 -4.59 4.05 -2.72
C LEU A 97 -4.79 2.56 -3.04
N HIS A 98 -4.51 1.69 -2.07
CA HIS A 98 -4.70 0.25 -2.21
C HIS A 98 -6.16 -0.14 -2.53
N ALA A 99 -7.14 0.45 -1.87
CA ALA A 99 -8.54 0.17 -2.19
C ALA A 99 -8.85 0.47 -3.68
N HIS A 100 -8.32 1.57 -4.21
CA HIS A 100 -8.51 1.94 -5.62
C HIS A 100 -7.68 1.08 -6.58
N GLU A 101 -6.52 0.59 -6.17
CA GLU A 101 -5.74 -0.40 -6.91
C GLU A 101 -6.52 -1.70 -7.08
N VAL A 102 -7.15 -2.16 -6.01
CA VAL A 102 -8.03 -3.35 -6.03
C VAL A 102 -9.24 -3.12 -6.93
N ILE A 103 -9.94 -1.98 -6.79
CA ILE A 103 -11.12 -1.65 -7.61
C ILE A 103 -10.77 -1.64 -9.11
N GLN A 104 -9.59 -1.16 -9.46
CA GLN A 104 -9.12 -1.10 -10.85
C GLN A 104 -8.50 -2.41 -11.34
N GLY A 105 -8.41 -3.45 -10.51
CA GLY A 105 -7.84 -4.74 -10.86
C GLY A 105 -6.35 -4.67 -11.18
N LEU A 106 -5.61 -3.75 -10.56
CA LEU A 106 -4.20 -3.54 -10.83
C LEU A 106 -3.34 -4.63 -10.20
N LYS A 107 -2.20 -4.90 -10.81
CA LYS A 107 -1.17 -5.78 -10.25
C LYS A 107 -0.09 -4.97 -9.57
N ILE A 108 0.53 -5.57 -8.56
CA ILE A 108 1.65 -5.00 -7.83
C ILE A 108 2.89 -5.87 -7.99
N SER A 109 4.05 -5.24 -8.03
CA SER A 109 5.34 -5.91 -8.06
C SER A 109 6.29 -5.33 -7.04
N SER A 110 7.14 -6.17 -6.47
CA SER A 110 8.25 -5.75 -5.61
C SER A 110 9.55 -6.44 -6.03
N GLY A 111 10.66 -5.91 -5.57
CA GLY A 111 11.97 -6.49 -5.81
C GLY A 111 12.31 -7.61 -4.83
N LYS A 112 13.47 -8.21 -5.09
CA LYS A 112 14.01 -9.36 -4.35
C LYS A 112 14.28 -9.08 -2.88
N PHE A 113 14.64 -7.85 -2.60
CA PHE A 113 15.08 -7.43 -1.28
C PHE A 113 14.23 -6.25 -0.81
N ARG A 114 13.69 -6.39 0.39
CA ARG A 114 13.04 -5.27 1.06
C ARG A 114 14.07 -4.18 1.38
N ILE A 115 13.76 -2.94 1.02
CA ILE A 115 14.56 -1.78 1.39
C ILE A 115 14.15 -1.35 2.81
N PRO A 116 15.07 -1.43 3.79
CA PRO A 116 14.75 -0.99 5.14
C PRO A 116 14.57 0.54 5.17
N ALA A 117 13.64 1.00 5.99
CA ALA A 117 13.52 2.42 6.30
C ALA A 117 14.56 2.78 7.37
N VAL A 118 15.27 3.87 7.15
CA VAL A 118 16.18 4.47 8.14
C VAL A 118 15.50 5.68 8.74
N GLU A 119 15.14 5.62 10.01
CA GLU A 119 14.47 6.70 10.71
C GLU A 119 15.47 7.80 11.09
N ILE A 120 15.10 9.07 10.90
CA ILE A 120 15.88 10.20 11.40
C ILE A 120 15.74 10.23 12.92
N PRO A 121 16.84 10.25 13.69
CA PRO A 121 16.79 10.26 15.15
C PRO A 121 15.87 11.36 15.69
N GLY A 122 14.96 11.00 16.59
CA GLY A 122 14.00 11.92 17.21
C GLY A 122 12.75 12.26 16.38
N SER A 123 12.69 11.93 15.08
CA SER A 123 11.54 12.26 14.23
C SER A 123 10.29 11.41 14.52
N GLN A 124 10.44 10.28 15.21
CA GLN A 124 9.36 9.32 15.46
C GLN A 124 8.64 9.52 16.80
N ILE A 125 9.00 10.56 17.59
CA ILE A 125 8.38 10.84 18.89
C ILE A 125 6.87 11.09 18.75
N ILE A 126 6.46 11.77 17.68
CA ILE A 126 5.05 11.94 17.29
C ILE A 126 4.93 11.46 15.84
N SER A 127 4.59 10.18 15.66
CA SER A 127 4.51 9.59 14.32
C SER A 127 3.08 9.15 13.97
N LEU A 128 2.75 9.22 12.69
CA LEU A 128 1.50 8.66 12.16
C LEU A 128 1.41 7.15 12.42
N LYS A 129 2.56 6.46 12.46
CA LYS A 129 2.63 5.04 12.77
C LYS A 129 2.03 4.71 14.13
N SER A 130 2.33 5.50 15.17
CA SER A 130 1.78 5.26 16.51
C SER A 130 0.25 5.43 16.53
N SER A 131 -0.28 6.46 15.89
CA SER A 131 -1.73 6.68 15.84
C SER A 131 -2.47 5.66 14.95
N ASN A 132 -1.87 5.26 13.84
CA ASN A 132 -2.52 4.41 12.84
C ASN A 132 -2.41 2.92 13.17
N CYS A 133 -1.26 2.46 13.66
CA CYS A 133 -1.02 1.04 13.94
C CYS A 133 -1.34 0.67 15.38
N ASP A 134 -0.87 1.46 16.36
CA ASP A 134 -0.99 1.11 17.76
C ASP A 134 -2.43 1.26 18.30
N ASN A 135 -3.20 2.18 17.73
CA ASN A 135 -4.61 2.41 18.09
C ASN A 135 -5.60 1.68 17.19
N SER A 136 -5.15 0.72 16.37
CA SER A 136 -5.99 -0.05 15.43
C SER A 136 -6.78 0.83 14.43
N ARG A 137 -6.33 2.06 14.20
CA ARG A 137 -7.01 2.99 13.28
C ARG A 137 -7.00 2.45 11.85
N ASN A 138 -5.89 1.88 11.41
CA ASN A 138 -5.79 1.27 10.09
C ASN A 138 -6.81 0.13 9.89
N ASP A 139 -7.10 -0.63 10.93
CA ASP A 139 -8.11 -1.70 10.88
C ASP A 139 -9.50 -1.13 10.61
N ILE A 140 -9.87 -0.07 11.33
CA ILE A 140 -11.16 0.61 11.16
C ILE A 140 -11.27 1.22 9.75
N LEU A 141 -10.23 1.94 9.31
CA LEU A 141 -10.21 2.57 7.99
C LEU A 141 -10.29 1.54 6.86
N TRP A 142 -9.55 0.43 6.98
CA TRP A 142 -9.63 -0.65 6.01
C TRP A 142 -11.02 -1.29 5.95
N GLN A 143 -11.62 -1.59 7.08
CA GLN A 143 -12.99 -2.12 7.13
C GLN A 143 -14.02 -1.17 6.52
N ASN A 144 -13.88 0.14 6.73
CA ASN A 144 -14.74 1.14 6.10
C ASN A 144 -14.62 1.12 4.58
N LEU A 145 -13.39 1.06 4.05
CA LEU A 145 -13.13 0.97 2.61
C LEU A 145 -13.68 -0.34 2.02
N VAL A 146 -13.42 -1.47 2.67
CA VAL A 146 -13.92 -2.79 2.25
C VAL A 146 -15.45 -2.76 2.13
N LYS A 147 -16.12 -2.22 3.15
CA LYS A 147 -17.59 -2.11 3.17
C LYS A 147 -18.12 -1.13 2.13
N HIS A 148 -17.50 0.06 2.01
CA HIS A 148 -17.95 1.12 1.11
C HIS A 148 -17.85 0.71 -0.36
N TYR A 149 -16.77 0.05 -0.73
CA TYR A 149 -16.48 -0.36 -2.11
C TYR A 149 -16.81 -1.83 -2.41
N ASN A 150 -17.34 -2.58 -1.44
CA ASN A 150 -17.60 -4.03 -1.56
C ASN A 150 -16.38 -4.83 -2.04
N ILE A 151 -15.19 -4.50 -1.52
CA ILE A 151 -13.90 -5.05 -1.99
C ILE A 151 -13.87 -6.58 -1.94
N ASP A 152 -14.48 -7.20 -0.92
CA ASP A 152 -14.52 -8.66 -0.80
C ASP A 152 -15.32 -9.36 -1.90
N GLN A 153 -16.23 -8.65 -2.55
CA GLN A 153 -17.09 -9.18 -3.62
C GLN A 153 -16.50 -8.96 -5.02
N LEU A 154 -15.41 -8.21 -5.14
CA LEU A 154 -14.77 -7.98 -6.43
C LEU A 154 -14.14 -9.29 -6.93
N CYS A 155 -14.64 -9.77 -8.06
CA CYS A 155 -14.04 -10.88 -8.80
C CYS A 155 -12.88 -10.33 -9.65
N ILE A 156 -11.67 -10.30 -9.09
CA ILE A 156 -10.47 -9.81 -9.77
C ILE A 156 -9.45 -10.94 -9.79
#